data_314d420c72cd456794c89d6ea6cb62ea
#
_entry.id   314d420c72cd456794c89d6ea6cb62ea
#
_cell.length_a   1.000
_cell.length_b   1.000
_cell.length_c   1.000
_cell.angle_alpha   90.00
_cell.angle_beta   90.00
_cell.angle_gamma   90.00
#
_symmetry.space_group_name_H-M   'P 1'
#
loop_
_entity.id
_entity.type
_entity.pdbx_description
1 polymer ?
#
loop_
_entity_poly.entity_id
_entity_poly.type
_entity_poly.pdbx_seq_one_letter_code
_entity_poly.pdbx_strand_id
1 'polypeptide(L)'
;MTLLQNAAMRKALGAVKGSSGRKASAIAAVEDVETFAKAATGRFLAHTRCDPPRAGIRVVDEGIAGKGRLSFGGTCWRGSVDVVDLGPSRSSTCAIWEQAIREAGDQRLVIYTDGSRDSDGRVGGGWHAPGNGAGSVAVGNVATVWDGEVAGICQALRMAPDVDVLVLSDSTAALRAIKRAADTGRGRSRDLVEVVDEVGRRVTKGLSTQFGWVKAHVGVEGNERADLMAKTGCRESLLPQVTEGGVRAYWKDVRSRERAQRGLGSGRVVRWNRRAVLSYTHLRVGKGDVGEWRRVIGNEDTQCRLCGVEEETGTHLVFGCGESYELRPWDWTSWEELDDKRRWRYTVEGEGGKVLVRDRVEDFFVALDRVLVGVG
;
A
#
# COMPACT_ATOMS: atom_id res chain seq x y z
N MET A 1 -9.61 21.16 -17.09
CA MET A 1 -8.74 20.72 -15.95
C MET A 1 -7.43 20.14 -16.45
N THR A 2 -7.42 19.13 -17.31
CA THR A 2 -6.18 18.47 -17.82
C THR A 2 -5.19 19.43 -18.49
N LEU A 3 -5.64 20.44 -19.23
CA LEU A 3 -4.77 21.42 -19.87
C LEU A 3 -4.01 22.29 -18.85
N LEU A 4 -4.69 22.74 -17.81
CA LEU A 4 -4.06 23.50 -16.72
C LEU A 4 -3.07 22.67 -15.93
N GLN A 5 -3.42 21.42 -15.64
CA GLN A 5 -2.53 20.48 -14.98
C GLN A 5 -1.27 20.25 -15.81
N ASN A 6 -1.39 19.99 -17.11
CA ASN A 6 -0.27 19.79 -18.00
C ASN A 6 0.62 21.05 -18.11
N ALA A 7 0.02 22.24 -18.09
CA ALA A 7 0.77 23.51 -18.07
C ALA A 7 1.55 23.66 -16.76
N ALA A 8 0.92 23.40 -15.63
CA ALA A 8 1.55 23.44 -14.31
C ALA A 8 2.70 22.43 -14.20
N MET A 9 2.51 21.19 -14.69
CA MET A 9 3.55 20.16 -14.71
C MET A 9 4.76 20.58 -15.54
N ARG A 10 4.53 21.09 -16.76
CA ARG A 10 5.62 21.61 -17.60
C ARG A 10 6.40 22.72 -16.89
N LYS A 11 5.70 23.66 -16.27
CA LYS A 11 6.32 24.77 -15.52
C LYS A 11 7.13 24.25 -14.32
N ALA A 12 6.59 23.32 -13.55
CA ALA A 12 7.26 22.74 -12.39
C ALA A 12 8.54 21.98 -12.76
N LEU A 13 8.52 21.24 -13.87
CA LEU A 13 9.67 20.49 -14.37
C LEU A 13 10.63 21.35 -15.24
N GLY A 14 10.23 22.58 -15.59
CA GLY A 14 10.99 23.42 -16.52
C GLY A 14 10.95 22.94 -17.97
N ALA A 15 9.99 22.10 -18.33
CA ALA A 15 9.86 21.59 -19.67
C ALA A 15 9.48 22.68 -20.68
N VAL A 16 10.02 22.61 -21.87
CA VAL A 16 9.80 23.58 -22.95
C VAL A 16 8.32 23.61 -23.34
N LYS A 17 7.80 24.80 -23.70
CA LYS A 17 6.43 24.96 -24.22
C LYS A 17 6.18 24.02 -25.39
N GLY A 18 5.05 23.33 -25.40
CA GLY A 18 4.71 22.33 -26.41
C GLY A 18 5.26 20.91 -26.14
N SER A 19 5.99 20.68 -25.04
CA SER A 19 6.35 19.32 -24.61
C SER A 19 5.09 18.51 -24.28
N SER A 20 5.15 17.21 -24.53
CA SER A 20 4.03 16.29 -24.23
C SER A 20 3.63 16.38 -22.76
N GLY A 21 2.37 16.73 -22.48
CA GLY A 21 1.82 16.72 -21.14
C GLY A 21 1.85 15.32 -20.51
N ARG A 22 1.70 14.26 -21.33
CA ARG A 22 1.80 12.87 -20.89
C ARG A 22 3.20 12.54 -20.39
N LYS A 23 4.27 12.92 -21.13
CA LYS A 23 5.66 12.74 -20.70
C LYS A 23 5.94 13.54 -19.42
N ALA A 24 5.48 14.79 -19.33
CA ALA A 24 5.67 15.62 -18.14
C ALA A 24 4.97 15.01 -16.90
N SER A 25 3.75 14.52 -17.06
CA SER A 25 3.03 13.83 -15.97
C SER A 25 3.73 12.52 -15.56
N ALA A 26 4.29 11.77 -16.51
CA ALA A 26 5.06 10.56 -16.23
C ALA A 26 6.32 10.88 -15.40
N ILE A 27 7.07 11.90 -15.78
CA ILE A 27 8.28 12.34 -15.06
C ILE A 27 7.93 12.81 -13.63
N ALA A 28 6.87 13.59 -13.48
CA ALA A 28 6.42 14.07 -12.17
C ALA A 28 5.71 13.00 -11.34
N ALA A 29 5.37 11.85 -11.94
CA ALA A 29 4.53 10.80 -11.37
C ALA A 29 3.21 11.32 -10.80
N VAL A 30 2.62 12.29 -11.47
CA VAL A 30 1.35 12.90 -11.05
C VAL A 30 0.21 12.30 -11.87
N GLU A 31 -0.79 11.79 -11.16
CA GLU A 31 -2.03 11.30 -11.75
C GLU A 31 -2.80 12.47 -12.37
N ASP A 32 -3.60 12.17 -13.40
CA ASP A 32 -4.53 13.19 -13.89
C ASP A 32 -5.65 13.46 -12.86
N VAL A 33 -6.22 14.65 -12.97
CA VAL A 33 -7.25 15.13 -12.04
C VAL A 33 -8.49 14.24 -12.06
N GLU A 34 -8.82 13.63 -13.20
CA GLU A 34 -10.00 12.76 -13.31
C GLU A 34 -9.82 11.48 -12.50
N THR A 35 -8.68 10.79 -12.65
CA THR A 35 -8.33 9.60 -11.86
C THR A 35 -8.28 9.92 -10.38
N PHE A 36 -7.64 11.03 -10.01
CA PHE A 36 -7.60 11.47 -8.63
C PHE A 36 -9.01 11.78 -8.08
N ALA A 37 -9.84 12.48 -8.86
CA ALA A 37 -11.19 12.83 -8.46
C ALA A 37 -12.06 11.57 -8.30
N LYS A 38 -12.00 10.62 -9.25
CA LYS A 38 -12.72 9.33 -9.14
C LYS A 38 -12.33 8.57 -7.86
N ALA A 39 -11.02 8.45 -7.58
CA ALA A 39 -10.54 7.79 -6.39
C ALA A 39 -10.92 8.53 -5.08
N ALA A 40 -10.90 9.86 -5.09
CA ALA A 40 -11.32 10.67 -3.95
C ALA A 40 -12.84 10.58 -3.72
N THR A 41 -13.62 10.65 -4.79
CA THR A 41 -15.09 10.47 -4.74
C THR A 41 -15.46 9.08 -4.26
N GLY A 42 -14.82 8.03 -4.77
CA GLY A 42 -15.05 6.66 -4.32
C GLY A 42 -14.79 6.48 -2.81
N ARG A 43 -13.69 7.06 -2.30
CA ARG A 43 -13.39 7.08 -0.86
C ARG A 43 -14.41 7.87 -0.06
N PHE A 44 -14.79 9.05 -0.54
CA PHE A 44 -15.79 9.90 0.10
C PHE A 44 -17.15 9.20 0.16
N LEU A 45 -17.60 8.59 -0.93
CA LEU A 45 -18.85 7.82 -0.98
C LEU A 45 -18.80 6.60 -0.06
N ALA A 46 -17.67 5.94 0.03
CA ALA A 46 -17.45 4.88 1.01
C ALA A 46 -17.68 5.40 2.43
N HIS A 47 -17.13 6.53 2.80
CA HIS A 47 -17.32 7.13 4.13
C HIS A 47 -18.74 7.66 4.37
N THR A 48 -19.39 8.26 3.38
CA THR A 48 -20.71 8.90 3.57
C THR A 48 -21.88 7.91 3.62
N ARG A 49 -21.68 6.69 3.12
CA ARG A 49 -22.70 5.63 3.23
C ARG A 49 -22.80 5.01 4.63
N CYS A 50 -21.95 5.41 5.55
CA CYS A 50 -21.80 4.86 6.89
C CYS A 50 -22.50 5.62 7.96
N ASP A 51 -22.54 6.93 7.86
CA ASP A 51 -23.37 7.75 8.73
C ASP A 51 -24.85 7.61 8.33
N PRO A 52 -25.80 7.60 9.30
CA PRO A 52 -27.20 7.69 8.96
C PRO A 52 -27.38 8.89 8.03
N PRO A 53 -28.14 8.75 6.94
CA PRO A 53 -28.12 9.69 5.84
C PRO A 53 -28.39 11.10 6.34
N ARG A 54 -27.38 11.95 6.35
CA ARG A 54 -27.58 13.39 6.46
C ARG A 54 -28.38 13.77 5.22
N ALA A 55 -29.62 14.18 5.44
CA ALA A 55 -30.58 14.49 4.42
C ALA A 55 -29.96 15.33 3.30
N GLY A 56 -29.93 14.80 2.09
CA GLY A 56 -29.70 15.58 0.88
C GLY A 56 -28.67 15.09 -0.13
N ILE A 57 -27.80 14.09 0.15
CA ILE A 57 -26.82 13.64 -0.84
C ILE A 57 -27.11 12.19 -1.25
N ARG A 58 -27.92 12.02 -2.30
CA ARG A 58 -27.98 10.78 -3.08
C ARG A 58 -26.97 10.90 -4.22
N VAL A 59 -25.79 10.37 -4.04
CA VAL A 59 -24.84 10.17 -5.14
C VAL A 59 -24.86 8.71 -5.49
N VAL A 60 -25.41 8.40 -6.66
CA VAL A 60 -25.48 7.05 -7.19
C VAL A 60 -24.22 6.80 -7.99
N ASP A 61 -23.31 6.02 -7.45
CA ASP A 61 -22.24 5.40 -8.23
C ASP A 61 -22.70 4.01 -8.65
N GLU A 62 -23.08 3.87 -9.92
CA GLU A 62 -23.66 2.64 -10.48
C GLU A 62 -22.70 1.43 -10.42
N GLY A 63 -21.39 1.67 -10.35
CA GLY A 63 -20.37 0.62 -10.24
C GLY A 63 -20.28 -0.06 -8.86
N ILE A 64 -20.68 0.64 -7.80
CA ILE A 64 -20.65 0.15 -6.40
C ILE A 64 -22.06 0.00 -5.82
N ALA A 65 -23.04 0.66 -6.39
CA ALA A 65 -24.41 0.79 -5.85
C ALA A 65 -25.20 -0.51 -5.71
N GLY A 66 -24.83 -1.58 -6.43
CA GLY A 66 -25.54 -2.88 -6.37
C GLY A 66 -24.94 -3.88 -5.38
N LYS A 67 -23.88 -3.56 -4.68
CA LYS A 67 -23.01 -4.57 -4.06
C LYS A 67 -22.89 -4.48 -2.54
N GLY A 68 -23.98 -4.57 -1.81
CA GLY A 68 -23.95 -4.97 -0.42
C GLY A 68 -23.80 -3.86 0.63
N ARG A 69 -23.93 -4.26 1.88
CA ARG A 69 -23.92 -3.41 3.07
C ARG A 69 -22.45 -3.08 3.42
N LEU A 70 -22.13 -1.80 3.47
CA LEU A 70 -20.78 -1.36 3.85
C LEU A 70 -20.55 -1.52 5.35
N SER A 71 -19.39 -2.03 5.72
CA SER A 71 -18.96 -2.22 7.11
C SER A 71 -17.96 -1.11 7.49
N PHE A 72 -18.37 -0.24 8.39
CA PHE A 72 -17.58 0.94 8.79
C PHE A 72 -17.19 0.94 10.24
N GLY A 73 -16.12 1.68 10.50
CA GLY A 73 -15.64 1.98 11.83
C GLY A 73 -16.47 3.05 12.56
N GLY A 74 -16.27 3.17 13.85
CA GLY A 74 -16.97 4.11 14.72
C GLY A 74 -16.31 4.24 16.08
N THR A 75 -17.05 4.83 17.01
CA THR A 75 -16.69 4.80 18.42
C THR A 75 -16.93 3.40 18.99
N CYS A 76 -16.08 2.97 19.91
CA CYS A 76 -16.19 1.71 20.62
C CYS A 76 -15.83 1.88 22.10
N TRP A 77 -15.99 0.81 22.87
CA TRP A 77 -15.54 0.77 24.25
C TRP A 77 -14.09 1.21 24.37
N ARG A 78 -13.76 1.92 25.44
CA ARG A 78 -12.40 2.38 25.74
C ARG A 78 -11.91 1.74 27.04
N GLY A 79 -10.79 1.03 26.93
CA GLY A 79 -10.18 0.36 28.07
C GLY A 79 -8.89 -0.36 27.66
N SER A 80 -8.30 -1.10 28.59
CA SER A 80 -7.10 -1.89 28.31
C SER A 80 -7.49 -3.24 27.74
N VAL A 81 -6.79 -3.65 26.66
CA VAL A 81 -6.86 -5.00 26.09
C VAL A 81 -5.50 -5.65 26.23
N ASP A 82 -5.50 -6.81 26.87
CA ASP A 82 -4.30 -7.59 27.09
C ASP A 82 -3.96 -8.40 25.84
N VAL A 83 -2.74 -8.17 25.32
CA VAL A 83 -2.14 -9.00 24.28
C VAL A 83 -0.96 -9.71 24.92
N VAL A 84 -1.14 -11.01 25.19
CA VAL A 84 -0.13 -11.83 25.86
C VAL A 84 0.95 -12.28 24.87
N ASP A 85 2.20 -12.26 25.31
CA ASP A 85 3.29 -12.92 24.65
C ASP A 85 3.36 -14.36 25.19
N LEU A 86 3.15 -15.33 24.31
CA LEU A 86 3.21 -16.76 24.68
C LEU A 86 4.64 -17.27 24.94
N GLY A 87 5.64 -16.43 24.65
CA GLY A 87 7.05 -16.72 24.91
C GLY A 87 7.81 -17.55 23.87
N PRO A 88 7.20 -18.45 23.04
CA PRO A 88 7.97 -19.18 22.05
C PRO A 88 8.58 -18.27 20.99
N SER A 89 9.80 -18.59 20.58
CA SER A 89 10.40 -17.89 19.45
C SER A 89 9.68 -18.24 18.14
N ARG A 90 9.80 -17.36 17.12
CA ARG A 90 9.23 -17.62 15.79
C ARG A 90 9.79 -18.87 15.10
N SER A 91 10.93 -19.36 15.54
CA SER A 91 11.58 -20.60 15.05
C SER A 91 11.16 -21.85 15.82
N SER A 92 10.34 -21.73 16.88
CA SER A 92 9.92 -22.86 17.69
C SER A 92 9.09 -23.88 16.91
N THR A 93 9.18 -25.12 17.32
CA THR A 93 8.41 -26.25 16.77
C THR A 93 6.93 -26.17 17.19
N CYS A 94 6.08 -26.93 16.51
CA CYS A 94 4.66 -27.06 16.84
C CYS A 94 4.46 -27.45 18.32
N ALA A 95 5.20 -28.46 18.80
CA ALA A 95 5.07 -28.97 20.17
C ALA A 95 5.36 -27.88 21.23
N ILE A 96 6.35 -27.01 20.98
CA ILE A 96 6.66 -25.91 21.89
C ILE A 96 5.53 -24.87 21.88
N TRP A 97 4.96 -24.58 20.71
CA TRP A 97 3.80 -23.69 20.58
C TRP A 97 2.59 -24.25 21.32
N GLU A 98 2.27 -25.52 21.12
CA GLU A 98 1.15 -26.17 21.79
C GLU A 98 1.31 -26.23 23.31
N GLN A 99 2.54 -26.43 23.81
CA GLN A 99 2.80 -26.37 25.25
C GLN A 99 2.57 -24.94 25.79
N ALA A 100 3.13 -23.92 25.15
CA ALA A 100 2.94 -22.53 25.57
C ALA A 100 1.47 -22.08 25.52
N ILE A 101 0.72 -22.57 24.52
CA ILE A 101 -0.73 -22.30 24.42
C ILE A 101 -1.49 -23.00 25.55
N ARG A 102 -1.16 -24.25 25.89
CA ARG A 102 -1.79 -24.95 27.02
C ARG A 102 -1.55 -24.23 28.34
N GLU A 103 -0.31 -23.79 28.58
CA GLU A 103 0.06 -23.06 29.78
C GLU A 103 -0.66 -21.70 29.87
N ALA A 104 -0.69 -20.95 28.77
CA ALA A 104 -1.39 -19.65 28.73
C ALA A 104 -2.92 -19.79 28.77
N GLY A 105 -3.45 -20.91 28.27
CA GLY A 105 -4.88 -21.21 28.21
C GLY A 105 -5.42 -21.90 29.46
N ASP A 106 -4.57 -22.16 30.50
CA ASP A 106 -5.04 -22.82 31.71
C ASP A 106 -6.25 -22.07 32.33
N GLN A 107 -7.32 -22.82 32.60
CA GLN A 107 -8.61 -22.32 33.10
C GLN A 107 -9.35 -21.34 32.15
N ARG A 108 -8.93 -21.22 30.89
CA ARG A 108 -9.56 -20.35 29.88
C ARG A 108 -10.01 -21.17 28.67
N LEU A 109 -11.06 -20.68 28.01
CA LEU A 109 -11.42 -21.17 26.69
C LEU A 109 -10.45 -20.62 25.65
N VAL A 110 -9.66 -21.48 25.03
CA VAL A 110 -8.76 -21.10 23.93
C VAL A 110 -9.55 -21.12 22.61
N ILE A 111 -9.50 -20.02 21.88
CA ILE A 111 -10.16 -19.85 20.59
C ILE A 111 -9.12 -19.42 19.55
N TYR A 112 -8.99 -20.19 18.49
CA TYR A 112 -8.11 -19.88 17.35
C TYR A 112 -8.92 -19.16 16.27
N THR A 113 -8.31 -18.18 15.62
CA THR A 113 -8.98 -17.40 14.56
C THR A 113 -8.04 -17.17 13.39
N ASP A 114 -8.61 -17.11 12.19
CA ASP A 114 -7.87 -16.89 10.95
C ASP A 114 -8.73 -16.17 9.92
N GLY A 115 -8.07 -15.53 8.93
CA GLY A 115 -8.70 -14.88 7.80
C GLY A 115 -8.12 -15.40 6.49
N SER A 116 -8.97 -15.73 5.53
CA SER A 116 -8.55 -16.25 4.23
C SER A 116 -9.09 -15.44 3.06
N ARG A 117 -8.39 -15.53 1.92
CA ARG A 117 -8.85 -15.00 0.65
C ARG A 117 -8.58 -16.02 -0.45
N ASP A 118 -9.59 -16.37 -1.22
CA ASP A 118 -9.44 -17.30 -2.33
C ASP A 118 -8.99 -16.63 -3.65
N SER A 119 -8.78 -17.45 -4.69
CA SER A 119 -8.37 -17.00 -6.02
C SER A 119 -9.40 -16.07 -6.69
N ASP A 120 -10.68 -16.20 -6.34
CA ASP A 120 -11.76 -15.36 -6.87
C ASP A 120 -11.88 -14.03 -6.11
N GLY A 121 -11.00 -13.82 -5.13
CA GLY A 121 -10.96 -12.61 -4.32
C GLY A 121 -11.98 -12.58 -3.19
N ARG A 122 -12.71 -13.69 -2.93
CA ARG A 122 -13.65 -13.81 -1.83
C ARG A 122 -12.90 -13.96 -0.52
N VAL A 123 -13.36 -13.26 0.50
CA VAL A 123 -12.75 -13.23 1.82
C VAL A 123 -13.69 -13.87 2.84
N GLY A 124 -13.12 -14.68 3.71
CA GLY A 124 -13.80 -15.29 4.83
C GLY A 124 -12.96 -15.19 6.11
N GLY A 125 -13.63 -15.22 7.24
CA GLY A 125 -13.03 -15.43 8.55
C GLY A 125 -13.42 -16.78 9.12
N GLY A 126 -12.59 -17.30 10.01
CA GLY A 126 -12.84 -18.58 10.67
C GLY A 126 -12.41 -18.56 12.13
N TRP A 127 -13.04 -19.43 12.93
CA TRP A 127 -12.63 -19.68 14.30
C TRP A 127 -12.80 -21.15 14.66
N HIS A 128 -12.02 -21.59 15.64
CA HIS A 128 -12.10 -22.92 16.22
C HIS A 128 -11.76 -22.87 17.70
N ALA A 129 -12.63 -23.43 18.52
CA ALA A 129 -12.43 -23.62 19.96
C ALA A 129 -12.48 -25.12 20.27
N PRO A 130 -11.35 -25.78 20.60
CA PRO A 130 -11.31 -27.23 20.88
C PRO A 130 -12.35 -27.62 21.93
N GLY A 131 -13.20 -28.60 21.60
CA GLY A 131 -14.28 -29.06 22.47
C GLY A 131 -15.50 -28.11 22.58
N ASN A 132 -15.45 -26.89 22.02
CA ASN A 132 -16.52 -25.88 22.10
C ASN A 132 -17.04 -25.40 20.75
N GLY A 133 -16.56 -25.97 19.64
CA GLY A 133 -17.08 -25.72 18.31
C GLY A 133 -16.12 -24.97 17.37
N ALA A 134 -16.64 -24.69 16.18
CA ALA A 134 -15.96 -23.96 15.15
C ALA A 134 -16.99 -23.22 14.30
N GLY A 135 -16.56 -22.20 13.54
CA GLY A 135 -17.45 -21.50 12.63
C GLY A 135 -16.72 -20.70 11.57
N SER A 136 -17.45 -20.40 10.52
CA SER A 136 -17.02 -19.59 9.39
C SER A 136 -17.85 -18.32 9.28
N VAL A 137 -17.28 -17.28 8.70
CA VAL A 137 -18.01 -16.05 8.37
C VAL A 137 -17.62 -15.57 6.97
N ALA A 138 -18.64 -15.35 6.15
CA ALA A 138 -18.48 -14.75 4.82
C ALA A 138 -18.29 -13.24 4.95
N VAL A 139 -17.19 -12.70 4.41
CA VAL A 139 -16.87 -11.26 4.51
C VAL A 139 -17.13 -10.54 3.20
N GLY A 140 -17.01 -11.22 2.06
CA GLY A 140 -17.31 -10.67 0.74
C GLY A 140 -16.12 -10.62 -0.20
N ASN A 141 -16.36 -10.12 -1.41
CA ASN A 141 -15.36 -10.07 -2.47
C ASN A 141 -14.69 -8.68 -2.66
N VAL A 142 -15.15 -7.66 -1.95
CA VAL A 142 -14.50 -6.35 -1.88
C VAL A 142 -14.02 -6.13 -0.44
N ALA A 143 -13.16 -7.01 0.01
CA ALA A 143 -12.61 -7.07 1.35
C ALA A 143 -11.12 -7.42 1.29
N THR A 144 -10.42 -7.25 2.40
CA THR A 144 -9.02 -7.67 2.57
C THR A 144 -8.95 -8.88 3.50
N VAL A 145 -7.83 -9.63 3.45
CA VAL A 145 -7.59 -10.72 4.43
C VAL A 145 -7.69 -10.18 5.86
N TRP A 146 -7.20 -8.98 6.11
CA TRP A 146 -7.32 -8.35 7.42
C TRP A 146 -8.78 -8.19 7.89
N ASP A 147 -9.72 -7.92 6.97
CA ASP A 147 -11.14 -7.87 7.31
C ASP A 147 -11.67 -9.27 7.69
N GLY A 148 -11.15 -10.33 7.03
CA GLY A 148 -11.42 -11.73 7.39
C GLY A 148 -10.94 -12.08 8.79
N GLU A 149 -9.71 -11.70 9.12
CA GLU A 149 -9.13 -11.89 10.45
C GLU A 149 -10.00 -11.28 11.55
N VAL A 150 -10.35 -10.01 11.39
CA VAL A 150 -11.16 -9.30 12.38
C VAL A 150 -12.57 -9.86 12.46
N ALA A 151 -13.17 -10.26 11.34
CA ALA A 151 -14.50 -10.89 11.31
C ALA A 151 -14.49 -12.26 12.01
N GLY A 152 -13.43 -13.07 11.81
CA GLY A 152 -13.24 -14.32 12.54
C GLY A 152 -13.16 -14.10 14.05
N ILE A 153 -12.37 -13.14 14.51
CA ILE A 153 -12.28 -12.76 15.92
C ILE A 153 -13.64 -12.26 16.46
N CYS A 154 -14.33 -11.43 15.68
CA CYS A 154 -15.64 -10.90 16.06
C CYS A 154 -16.66 -12.02 16.28
N GLN A 155 -16.75 -12.94 15.33
CA GLN A 155 -17.67 -14.07 15.45
C GLN A 155 -17.29 -15.01 16.60
N ALA A 156 -16.00 -15.30 16.79
CA ALA A 156 -15.49 -16.09 17.87
C ALA A 156 -15.93 -15.56 19.25
N LEU A 157 -15.75 -14.27 19.49
CA LEU A 157 -16.15 -13.64 20.75
C LEU A 157 -17.67 -13.61 20.96
N ARG A 158 -18.45 -13.43 19.90
CA ARG A 158 -19.92 -13.49 19.96
C ARG A 158 -20.46 -14.86 20.31
N MET A 159 -19.74 -15.91 19.88
CA MET A 159 -20.12 -17.31 20.12
C MET A 159 -19.52 -17.86 21.42
N ALA A 160 -18.54 -17.16 22.00
CA ALA A 160 -17.91 -17.59 23.24
C ALA A 160 -18.91 -17.56 24.42
N PRO A 161 -18.95 -18.59 25.25
CA PRO A 161 -19.75 -18.58 26.49
C PRO A 161 -19.20 -17.55 27.49
N ASP A 162 -19.94 -17.34 28.57
CA ASP A 162 -19.55 -16.43 29.67
C ASP A 162 -18.46 -17.08 30.55
N VAL A 163 -17.28 -17.29 29.98
CA VAL A 163 -16.06 -17.76 30.65
C VAL A 163 -14.87 -16.94 30.21
N ASP A 164 -13.77 -17.01 30.92
CA ASP A 164 -12.52 -16.36 30.50
C ASP A 164 -12.03 -16.96 29.18
N VAL A 165 -11.56 -16.13 28.27
CA VAL A 165 -11.11 -16.55 26.94
C VAL A 165 -9.70 -16.08 26.61
N LEU A 166 -8.96 -16.93 25.87
CA LEU A 166 -7.74 -16.60 25.18
C LEU A 166 -7.97 -16.73 23.67
N VAL A 167 -7.98 -15.63 22.97
CA VAL A 167 -8.15 -15.59 21.51
C VAL A 167 -6.77 -15.55 20.85
N LEU A 168 -6.48 -16.54 20.02
CA LEU A 168 -5.23 -16.69 19.29
C LEU A 168 -5.43 -16.37 17.81
N SER A 169 -4.55 -15.52 17.27
CA SER A 169 -4.53 -15.19 15.84
C SER A 169 -3.09 -15.08 15.36
N ASP A 170 -2.83 -15.44 14.12
CA ASP A 170 -1.53 -15.22 13.49
C ASP A 170 -1.40 -13.81 12.88
N SER A 171 -2.48 -13.02 12.89
CA SER A 171 -2.52 -11.66 12.37
C SER A 171 -2.06 -10.62 13.41
N THR A 172 -0.77 -10.33 13.49
CA THR A 172 -0.26 -9.25 14.34
C THR A 172 -0.90 -7.90 13.99
N ALA A 173 -1.36 -7.72 12.75
CA ALA A 173 -2.04 -6.49 12.33
C ALA A 173 -3.45 -6.36 12.93
N ALA A 174 -4.19 -7.46 13.03
CA ALA A 174 -5.50 -7.48 13.68
C ALA A 174 -5.35 -7.23 15.20
N LEU A 175 -4.44 -7.94 15.87
CA LEU A 175 -4.18 -7.77 17.31
C LEU A 175 -3.78 -6.33 17.67
N ARG A 176 -2.87 -5.73 16.91
CA ARG A 176 -2.49 -4.31 17.11
C ARG A 176 -3.66 -3.35 16.87
N ALA A 177 -4.52 -3.66 15.91
CA ALA A 177 -5.68 -2.82 15.62
C ALA A 177 -6.71 -2.89 16.75
N ILE A 178 -6.95 -4.07 17.34
CA ILE A 178 -7.84 -4.26 18.50
C ILE A 178 -7.31 -3.46 19.70
N LYS A 179 -6.04 -3.63 20.05
CA LYS A 179 -5.41 -2.87 21.13
C LYS A 179 -5.56 -1.36 20.92
N ARG A 180 -5.18 -0.87 19.73
CA ARG A 180 -5.29 0.55 19.41
C ARG A 180 -6.73 1.06 19.43
N ALA A 181 -7.69 0.26 18.99
CA ALA A 181 -9.09 0.66 19.01
C ALA A 181 -9.62 0.79 20.45
N ALA A 182 -9.26 -0.14 21.32
CA ALA A 182 -9.59 -0.07 22.74
C ALA A 182 -8.93 1.14 23.44
N ASP A 183 -7.64 1.40 23.19
CA ASP A 183 -6.90 2.54 23.77
C ASP A 183 -7.50 3.89 23.34
N THR A 184 -7.96 4.00 22.09
CA THR A 184 -8.45 5.27 21.52
C THR A 184 -9.96 5.43 21.57
N GLY A 185 -10.74 4.37 21.83
CA GLY A 185 -12.19 4.34 21.71
C GLY A 185 -12.69 4.48 20.28
N ARG A 186 -11.88 4.09 19.26
CA ARG A 186 -12.23 4.23 17.85
C ARG A 186 -11.74 3.04 17.02
N GLY A 187 -12.65 2.34 16.36
CA GLY A 187 -12.35 1.28 15.40
C GLY A 187 -12.49 1.74 13.95
N ARG A 188 -11.66 1.20 13.06
CA ARG A 188 -11.66 1.54 11.62
C ARG A 188 -12.61 0.69 10.78
N SER A 189 -13.19 -0.35 11.32
CA SER A 189 -14.22 -1.17 10.69
C SER A 189 -15.29 -1.53 11.71
N ARG A 190 -16.47 -1.91 11.23
CA ARG A 190 -17.57 -2.32 12.09
C ARG A 190 -17.19 -3.51 12.96
N ASP A 191 -16.61 -4.56 12.35
CA ASP A 191 -16.25 -5.77 13.09
C ASP A 191 -15.20 -5.47 14.16
N LEU A 192 -14.26 -4.55 13.89
CA LEU A 192 -13.29 -4.11 14.89
C LEU A 192 -13.97 -3.35 16.07
N VAL A 193 -14.97 -2.52 15.78
CA VAL A 193 -15.77 -1.86 16.81
C VAL A 193 -16.49 -2.92 17.65
N GLU A 194 -17.13 -3.88 17.02
CA GLU A 194 -17.87 -4.95 17.69
C GLU A 194 -16.96 -5.86 18.53
N VAL A 195 -15.73 -6.17 18.06
CA VAL A 195 -14.73 -6.90 18.87
C VAL A 195 -14.44 -6.15 20.16
N VAL A 196 -14.15 -4.87 20.07
CA VAL A 196 -13.77 -4.04 21.24
C VAL A 196 -14.95 -3.83 22.17
N ASP A 197 -16.17 -3.64 21.64
CA ASP A 197 -17.40 -3.53 22.43
C ASP A 197 -17.75 -4.86 23.13
N GLU A 198 -17.47 -6.00 22.47
CA GLU A 198 -17.65 -7.31 23.11
C GLU A 198 -16.68 -7.50 24.26
N VAL A 199 -15.41 -7.13 24.10
CA VAL A 199 -14.43 -7.12 25.20
C VAL A 199 -14.95 -6.26 26.35
N GLY A 200 -15.47 -5.06 26.08
CA GLY A 200 -16.06 -4.18 27.10
C GLY A 200 -17.26 -4.81 27.83
N ARG A 201 -18.14 -5.49 27.08
CA ARG A 201 -19.27 -6.23 27.69
C ARG A 201 -18.81 -7.39 28.60
N ARG A 202 -17.76 -8.10 28.17
CA ARG A 202 -17.18 -9.18 28.97
C ARG A 202 -16.53 -8.63 30.26
N VAL A 203 -15.80 -7.52 30.16
CA VAL A 203 -15.25 -6.83 31.34
C VAL A 203 -16.34 -6.42 32.33
N THR A 204 -17.49 -5.91 31.87
CA THR A 204 -18.61 -5.54 32.77
C THR A 204 -19.25 -6.75 33.47
N LYS A 205 -19.08 -7.95 32.92
CA LYS A 205 -19.48 -9.22 33.55
C LYS A 205 -18.38 -9.82 34.44
N GLY A 206 -17.24 -9.14 34.61
CA GLY A 206 -16.10 -9.67 35.36
C GLY A 206 -15.30 -10.76 34.66
N LEU A 207 -15.46 -10.88 33.32
CA LEU A 207 -14.81 -11.88 32.51
C LEU A 207 -13.54 -11.31 31.84
N SER A 208 -12.50 -12.12 31.77
CA SER A 208 -11.25 -11.80 31.11
C SER A 208 -11.30 -12.18 29.61
N THR A 209 -10.76 -11.30 28.79
CA THR A 209 -10.49 -11.57 27.35
C THR A 209 -9.05 -11.20 27.06
N GLN A 210 -8.26 -12.19 26.75
CA GLN A 210 -6.87 -12.00 26.35
C GLN A 210 -6.68 -12.38 24.89
N PHE A 211 -5.73 -11.73 24.23
CA PHE A 211 -5.35 -12.02 22.86
C PHE A 211 -3.90 -12.46 22.83
N GLY A 212 -3.58 -13.44 21.99
CA GLY A 212 -2.23 -13.91 21.81
C GLY A 212 -1.90 -14.10 20.33
N TRP A 213 -0.64 -13.89 19.98
CA TRP A 213 -0.15 -14.22 18.64
C TRP A 213 0.29 -15.68 18.60
N VAL A 214 -0.07 -16.40 17.54
CA VAL A 214 0.41 -17.73 17.21
C VAL A 214 1.06 -17.70 15.83
N LYS A 215 2.06 -18.54 15.59
CA LYS A 215 2.69 -18.59 14.28
C LYS A 215 1.82 -19.37 13.29
N ALA A 216 1.62 -18.77 12.09
CA ALA A 216 0.93 -19.43 10.99
C ALA A 216 1.66 -20.67 10.47
N HIS A 217 0.91 -21.68 10.03
CA HIS A 217 1.38 -22.84 9.27
C HIS A 217 2.55 -23.61 9.90
N VAL A 218 2.56 -23.75 11.22
CA VAL A 218 3.55 -24.57 11.94
C VAL A 218 2.97 -25.87 12.47
N GLY A 219 1.74 -26.21 12.09
CA GLY A 219 1.07 -27.45 12.46
C GLY A 219 0.33 -27.39 13.81
N VAL A 220 0.11 -26.20 14.39
CA VAL A 220 -0.78 -26.04 15.56
C VAL A 220 -2.21 -26.36 15.13
N GLU A 221 -2.75 -27.50 15.60
CA GLU A 221 -4.01 -28.07 15.11
C GLU A 221 -5.17 -27.06 15.17
N GLY A 222 -5.27 -26.31 16.26
CA GLY A 222 -6.35 -25.32 16.42
C GLY A 222 -6.30 -24.21 15.38
N ASN A 223 -5.09 -23.74 15.02
CA ASN A 223 -4.89 -22.70 14.00
C ASN A 223 -5.17 -23.25 12.59
N GLU A 224 -4.72 -24.46 12.29
CA GLU A 224 -5.02 -25.10 10.99
C GLU A 224 -6.54 -25.34 10.79
N ARG A 225 -7.26 -25.64 11.88
CA ARG A 225 -8.72 -25.74 11.84
C ARG A 225 -9.41 -24.39 11.65
N ALA A 226 -8.90 -23.31 12.26
CA ALA A 226 -9.40 -21.97 12.03
C ALA A 226 -9.18 -21.52 10.58
N ASP A 227 -8.01 -21.81 9.98
CA ASP A 227 -7.73 -21.60 8.55
C ASP A 227 -8.74 -22.34 7.64
N LEU A 228 -9.04 -23.60 7.97
CA LEU A 228 -10.06 -24.38 7.22
C LEU A 228 -11.44 -23.70 7.30
N MET A 229 -11.82 -23.18 8.46
CA MET A 229 -13.08 -22.44 8.63
C MET A 229 -13.06 -21.11 7.86
N ALA A 230 -11.94 -20.39 7.87
CA ALA A 230 -11.79 -19.17 7.09
C ALA A 230 -11.95 -19.43 5.57
N LYS A 231 -11.34 -20.51 5.06
CA LYS A 231 -11.54 -20.98 3.67
C LYS A 231 -12.99 -21.37 3.37
N THR A 232 -13.70 -21.94 4.34
CA THR A 232 -15.14 -22.22 4.22
C THR A 232 -15.92 -20.91 4.11
N GLY A 233 -15.62 -19.91 4.93
CA GLY A 233 -16.20 -18.58 4.84
C GLY A 233 -15.98 -17.91 3.48
N CYS A 234 -14.83 -18.12 2.82
CA CYS A 234 -14.63 -17.67 1.44
C CYS A 234 -15.64 -18.28 0.47
N ARG A 235 -15.92 -19.59 0.59
CA ARG A 235 -16.88 -20.29 -0.30
C ARG A 235 -18.31 -19.84 -0.06
N GLU A 236 -18.65 -19.49 1.16
CA GLU A 236 -19.96 -18.97 1.57
C GLU A 236 -20.16 -17.51 1.20
N SER A 237 -19.12 -16.80 0.81
CA SER A 237 -19.16 -15.40 0.37
C SER A 237 -19.83 -15.24 -1.01
N LEU A 238 -21.11 -15.59 -1.10
CA LEU A 238 -21.89 -15.52 -2.34
C LEU A 238 -22.43 -14.11 -2.63
N LEU A 239 -22.55 -13.26 -1.60
CA LEU A 239 -23.04 -11.90 -1.74
C LEU A 239 -21.88 -10.90 -1.73
N PRO A 240 -21.93 -9.88 -2.59
CA PRO A 240 -20.92 -8.85 -2.61
C PRO A 240 -21.04 -7.98 -1.33
N GLN A 241 -20.33 -8.34 -0.31
CA GLN A 241 -20.10 -7.45 0.82
C GLN A 241 -18.86 -6.61 0.56
N VAL A 242 -18.91 -5.36 1.00
CA VAL A 242 -17.88 -4.36 0.77
C VAL A 242 -17.41 -3.83 2.10
N THR A 243 -16.11 -3.93 2.37
CA THR A 243 -15.50 -3.34 3.56
C THR A 243 -14.78 -2.03 3.21
N GLU A 244 -14.56 -1.17 4.19
CA GLU A 244 -13.74 0.02 4.00
C GLU A 244 -12.31 -0.34 3.58
N GLY A 245 -11.74 -1.40 4.16
CA GLY A 245 -10.44 -1.95 3.78
C GLY A 245 -10.40 -2.38 2.32
N GLY A 246 -11.43 -3.10 1.88
CA GLY A 246 -11.60 -3.54 0.49
C GLY A 246 -11.72 -2.37 -0.50
N VAL A 247 -12.52 -1.36 -0.19
CA VAL A 247 -12.63 -0.15 -1.02
C VAL A 247 -11.28 0.56 -1.14
N ARG A 248 -10.56 0.72 -0.05
CA ARG A 248 -9.22 1.33 -0.07
C ARG A 248 -8.24 0.51 -0.92
N ALA A 249 -8.25 -0.82 -0.77
CA ALA A 249 -7.40 -1.72 -1.55
C ALA A 249 -7.75 -1.69 -3.04
N TYR A 250 -9.04 -1.71 -3.39
CA TYR A 250 -9.53 -1.59 -4.77
C TYR A 250 -9.04 -0.30 -5.43
N TRP A 251 -9.25 0.86 -4.80
CA TRP A 251 -8.82 2.13 -5.38
C TRP A 251 -7.29 2.27 -5.44
N LYS A 252 -6.57 1.68 -4.48
CA LYS A 252 -5.10 1.61 -4.55
C LYS A 252 -4.65 0.81 -5.78
N ASP A 253 -5.29 -0.31 -6.05
CA ASP A 253 -4.97 -1.17 -7.18
C ASP A 253 -5.34 -0.50 -8.53
N VAL A 254 -6.53 0.11 -8.65
CA VAL A 254 -6.93 0.90 -9.83
C VAL A 254 -5.89 1.98 -10.12
N ARG A 255 -5.49 2.77 -9.12
CA ARG A 255 -4.47 3.80 -9.27
C ARG A 255 -3.11 3.22 -9.67
N SER A 256 -2.74 2.07 -9.11
CA SER A 256 -1.48 1.40 -9.45
C SER A 256 -1.45 0.96 -10.91
N ARG A 257 -2.54 0.34 -11.40
CA ARG A 257 -2.68 -0.08 -12.80
C ARG A 257 -2.67 1.10 -13.76
N GLU A 258 -3.42 2.16 -13.47
CA GLU A 258 -3.42 3.37 -14.31
C GLU A 258 -2.05 4.04 -14.35
N ARG A 259 -1.33 4.09 -13.21
CA ARG A 259 0.03 4.60 -13.17
C ARG A 259 0.96 3.77 -14.05
N ALA A 260 0.88 2.44 -13.97
CA ALA A 260 1.67 1.53 -14.80
C ALA A 260 1.34 1.70 -16.30
N GLN A 261 0.06 1.73 -16.68
CA GLN A 261 -0.39 1.94 -18.08
C GLN A 261 0.08 3.28 -18.68
N ARG A 262 0.23 4.31 -17.84
CA ARG A 262 0.70 5.63 -18.25
C ARG A 262 2.21 5.80 -18.19
N GLY A 263 2.94 4.77 -17.74
CA GLY A 263 4.38 4.86 -17.51
C GLY A 263 4.74 5.94 -16.49
N LEU A 264 3.91 6.12 -15.45
CA LEU A 264 4.18 7.10 -14.40
C LEU A 264 5.33 6.61 -13.53
N GLY A 265 6.46 7.29 -13.61
CA GLY A 265 7.65 7.01 -12.82
C GLY A 265 7.44 7.19 -11.31
N SER A 266 8.52 7.13 -10.56
CA SER A 266 8.49 7.20 -9.09
C SER A 266 8.14 8.57 -8.51
N GLY A 267 8.12 9.62 -9.32
CA GLY A 267 7.98 11.02 -8.87
C GLY A 267 9.20 11.55 -8.12
N ARG A 268 10.30 10.80 -8.10
CA ARG A 268 11.52 11.17 -7.36
C ARG A 268 12.20 12.40 -7.96
N VAL A 269 12.13 12.53 -9.29
CA VAL A 269 12.74 13.63 -10.04
C VAL A 269 12.33 15.01 -9.50
N VAL A 270 11.10 15.19 -9.05
CA VAL A 270 10.64 16.47 -8.49
C VAL A 270 11.29 16.83 -7.14
N ARG A 271 11.99 15.89 -6.50
CA ARG A 271 12.73 16.10 -5.24
C ARG A 271 14.21 16.37 -5.48
N TRP A 272 14.68 16.23 -6.70
CA TRP A 272 16.06 16.46 -7.08
C TRP A 272 16.42 17.95 -7.10
N ASN A 273 17.71 18.22 -7.12
CA ASN A 273 18.24 19.54 -7.40
C ASN A 273 17.63 20.09 -8.70
N ARG A 274 17.35 21.38 -8.75
CA ARG A 274 16.70 22.03 -9.90
C ARG A 274 17.45 21.79 -11.21
N ARG A 275 18.79 21.78 -11.21
CA ARG A 275 19.60 21.49 -12.40
C ARG A 275 19.38 20.08 -12.91
N ALA A 276 19.44 19.08 -12.01
CA ALA A 276 19.19 17.68 -12.37
C ALA A 276 17.78 17.50 -12.94
N VAL A 277 16.76 18.15 -12.33
CA VAL A 277 15.37 18.11 -12.84
C VAL A 277 15.29 18.67 -14.26
N LEU A 278 15.92 19.79 -14.53
CA LEU A 278 15.92 20.43 -15.86
C LEU A 278 16.63 19.57 -16.88
N SER A 279 17.86 19.13 -16.60
CA SER A 279 18.67 18.29 -17.47
C SER A 279 17.93 16.99 -17.79
N TYR A 280 17.49 16.23 -16.77
CA TYR A 280 16.71 15.01 -16.99
C TYR A 280 15.46 15.26 -17.83
N THR A 281 14.71 16.33 -17.54
CA THR A 281 13.46 16.63 -18.23
C THR A 281 13.70 16.97 -19.71
N HIS A 282 14.69 17.81 -20.01
CA HIS A 282 15.03 18.19 -21.38
C HIS A 282 15.48 16.97 -22.20
N LEU A 283 16.38 16.18 -21.65
CA LEU A 283 16.89 14.99 -22.31
C LEU A 283 15.80 13.91 -22.49
N ARG A 284 14.98 13.67 -21.47
CA ARG A 284 13.89 12.68 -21.52
C ARG A 284 12.78 13.04 -22.51
N VAL A 285 12.46 14.33 -22.68
CA VAL A 285 11.41 14.77 -23.61
C VAL A 285 11.97 15.09 -25.01
N GLY A 286 13.29 15.13 -25.18
CA GLY A 286 13.95 15.51 -26.43
C GLY A 286 13.69 16.96 -26.81
N LYS A 287 13.57 17.87 -25.83
CA LYS A 287 13.32 19.30 -26.05
C LYS A 287 14.14 20.12 -25.05
N GLY A 288 14.63 21.25 -25.51
CA GLY A 288 15.51 22.11 -24.75
C GLY A 288 16.82 22.25 -25.50
N ASP A 289 17.95 22.41 -24.81
CA ASP A 289 19.24 22.54 -25.44
C ASP A 289 19.87 21.16 -25.75
N VAL A 290 19.29 20.45 -26.71
CA VAL A 290 19.78 19.19 -27.28
C VAL A 290 19.73 19.25 -28.80
N GLY A 291 20.66 18.57 -29.49
CA GLY A 291 20.76 18.59 -30.93
C GLY A 291 19.49 18.25 -31.68
N GLU A 292 18.79 17.22 -31.21
CA GLU A 292 17.47 16.83 -31.73
C GLU A 292 16.45 17.99 -31.72
N TRP A 293 16.42 18.82 -30.66
CA TRP A 293 15.54 19.97 -30.59
C TRP A 293 16.10 21.15 -31.42
N ARG A 294 17.43 21.32 -31.47
CA ARG A 294 18.07 22.36 -32.29
C ARG A 294 17.72 22.19 -33.77
N ARG A 295 17.67 20.94 -34.27
CA ARG A 295 17.17 20.63 -35.62
C ARG A 295 15.71 21.09 -35.80
N VAL A 296 14.84 20.83 -34.85
CA VAL A 296 13.41 21.21 -34.96
C VAL A 296 13.23 22.73 -35.07
N ILE A 297 14.10 23.52 -34.47
CA ILE A 297 14.05 24.97 -34.52
C ILE A 297 14.93 25.59 -35.63
N GLY A 298 15.44 24.76 -36.55
CA GLY A 298 16.16 25.21 -37.76
C GLY A 298 17.66 25.40 -37.58
N ASN A 299 18.26 24.86 -36.53
CA ASN A 299 19.69 24.84 -36.36
C ASN A 299 20.26 23.57 -37.04
N GLU A 300 21.28 23.73 -37.92
CA GLU A 300 21.88 22.63 -38.65
C GLU A 300 22.91 21.84 -37.82
N ASP A 301 23.46 22.46 -36.78
CA ASP A 301 24.40 21.77 -35.88
C ASP A 301 23.66 20.90 -34.88
N THR A 302 23.59 19.63 -35.22
CA THR A 302 22.91 18.59 -34.43
C THR A 302 23.84 17.54 -33.86
N GLN A 303 25.14 17.66 -34.16
CA GLN A 303 26.13 16.72 -33.61
C GLN A 303 26.28 16.85 -32.09
N CYS A 304 26.63 15.75 -31.47
CA CYS A 304 26.86 15.69 -30.05
C CYS A 304 28.02 16.59 -29.63
N ARG A 305 27.76 17.56 -28.78
CA ARG A 305 28.77 18.49 -28.26
C ARG A 305 29.91 17.81 -27.50
N LEU A 306 29.66 16.60 -26.99
CA LEU A 306 30.68 15.85 -26.23
C LEU A 306 31.57 15.02 -27.14
N CYS A 307 31.02 14.11 -27.95
CA CYS A 307 31.82 13.21 -28.78
C CYS A 307 32.02 13.70 -30.22
N GLY A 308 31.21 14.63 -30.70
CA GLY A 308 31.32 15.15 -32.11
C GLY A 308 30.98 14.13 -33.20
N VAL A 309 30.48 12.93 -32.84
CA VAL A 309 30.31 11.81 -33.80
C VAL A 309 28.83 11.59 -34.14
N GLU A 310 27.99 11.40 -33.16
CA GLU A 310 26.60 11.06 -33.36
C GLU A 310 25.68 12.26 -33.16
N GLU A 311 24.40 12.12 -33.55
CA GLU A 311 23.41 13.14 -33.26
C GLU A 311 23.19 13.27 -31.75
N GLU A 312 23.15 14.50 -31.24
CA GLU A 312 22.88 14.79 -29.85
C GLU A 312 21.43 14.56 -29.52
N THR A 313 21.06 13.34 -29.18
CA THR A 313 19.76 13.01 -28.60
C THR A 313 19.89 12.81 -27.10
N GLY A 314 18.76 12.93 -26.38
CA GLY A 314 18.75 12.63 -24.95
C GLY A 314 19.16 11.18 -24.65
N THR A 315 18.78 10.25 -25.53
CA THR A 315 19.16 8.82 -25.39
C THR A 315 20.66 8.63 -25.63
N HIS A 316 21.23 9.27 -26.66
CA HIS A 316 22.66 9.22 -26.92
C HIS A 316 23.47 9.78 -25.74
N LEU A 317 23.15 10.97 -25.27
CA LEU A 317 23.87 11.59 -24.14
C LEU A 317 23.79 10.78 -22.84
N VAL A 318 22.67 10.12 -22.57
CA VAL A 318 22.47 9.38 -21.31
C VAL A 318 22.96 7.94 -21.40
N PHE A 319 22.87 7.28 -22.56
CA PHE A 319 23.15 5.84 -22.68
C PHE A 319 24.21 5.49 -23.72
N GLY A 320 24.38 6.29 -24.77
CA GLY A 320 25.23 5.96 -25.95
C GLY A 320 26.55 6.70 -26.01
N CYS A 321 26.63 7.95 -25.57
CA CYS A 321 27.83 8.77 -25.76
C CYS A 321 29.03 8.24 -24.97
N GLY A 322 30.16 8.02 -25.66
CA GLY A 322 31.40 7.56 -25.02
C GLY A 322 31.96 8.56 -24.01
N GLU A 323 31.89 9.85 -24.32
CA GLU A 323 32.41 10.91 -23.45
C GLU A 323 31.56 11.09 -22.16
N SER A 324 30.30 10.72 -22.17
CA SER A 324 29.48 10.72 -20.96
C SER A 324 29.57 9.41 -20.18
N TYR A 325 30.27 8.42 -20.70
CA TYR A 325 30.35 7.09 -20.11
C TYR A 325 30.94 7.10 -18.71
N GLU A 326 31.99 7.85 -18.46
CA GLU A 326 32.65 7.93 -17.17
C GLU A 326 31.78 8.62 -16.08
N LEU A 327 30.80 9.42 -16.49
CA LEU A 327 29.86 10.04 -15.58
C LEU A 327 28.76 9.06 -15.12
N ARG A 328 28.57 7.95 -15.85
CA ARG A 328 27.49 7.00 -15.61
C ARG A 328 27.84 6.04 -14.47
N PRO A 329 27.08 6.03 -13.39
CA PRO A 329 27.28 5.04 -12.34
C PRO A 329 26.58 3.70 -12.62
N TRP A 330 26.20 3.43 -13.88
CA TRP A 330 25.41 2.28 -14.32
C TRP A 330 25.78 1.79 -15.70
N ASP A 331 25.31 0.58 -16.01
CA ASP A 331 25.41 -0.13 -17.29
C ASP A 331 24.08 -0.17 -18.07
N TRP A 332 23.10 0.64 -17.66
CA TRP A 332 21.77 0.66 -18.29
C TRP A 332 21.81 1.25 -19.68
N THR A 333 20.93 0.75 -20.53
CA THR A 333 20.86 1.10 -21.95
C THR A 333 19.54 1.77 -22.34
N SER A 334 18.59 1.87 -21.40
CA SER A 334 17.25 2.41 -21.66
C SER A 334 16.72 3.30 -20.53
N TRP A 335 15.75 4.14 -20.91
CA TRP A 335 15.05 4.98 -19.95
C TRP A 335 14.20 4.16 -18.95
N GLU A 336 13.75 2.99 -19.37
CA GLU A 336 12.96 2.07 -18.55
C GLU A 336 13.80 1.50 -17.41
N GLU A 337 15.03 1.11 -17.69
CA GLU A 337 16.00 0.65 -16.69
C GLU A 337 16.39 1.76 -15.73
N LEU A 338 16.56 2.97 -16.23
CA LEU A 338 16.87 4.14 -15.42
C LEU A 338 15.70 4.48 -14.47
N ASP A 339 14.46 4.24 -14.87
CA ASP A 339 13.27 4.48 -14.06
C ASP A 339 13.04 3.41 -12.99
N ASP A 340 13.83 2.32 -12.92
CA ASP A 340 13.74 1.29 -11.88
C ASP A 340 14.17 1.82 -10.50
N LYS A 341 13.25 1.80 -9.56
CA LYS A 341 13.39 2.40 -8.22
C LYS A 341 14.51 1.80 -7.36
N ARG A 342 14.89 0.54 -7.57
CA ARG A 342 15.75 -0.19 -6.63
C ARG A 342 17.22 0.17 -6.75
N ARG A 343 17.63 0.77 -7.87
CA ARG A 343 19.03 0.98 -8.26
C ARG A 343 19.53 2.41 -8.02
N TRP A 344 18.70 3.32 -7.56
CA TRP A 344 19.00 4.74 -7.56
C TRP A 344 19.69 5.27 -6.30
N ARG A 345 19.48 4.64 -5.16
CA ARG A 345 19.99 5.16 -3.89
C ARG A 345 21.26 4.48 -3.43
N TYR A 346 22.16 5.28 -2.87
CA TYR A 346 23.32 4.80 -2.13
C TYR A 346 23.53 5.67 -0.88
N THR A 347 24.29 5.14 0.06
CA THR A 347 24.63 5.84 1.30
C THR A 347 26.07 6.30 1.24
N VAL A 348 26.32 7.51 1.71
CA VAL A 348 27.67 8.05 1.93
C VAL A 348 27.78 8.51 3.38
N GLU A 349 28.95 8.34 3.96
CA GLU A 349 29.26 8.97 5.25
C GLU A 349 29.48 10.47 4.99
N GLY A 350 28.65 11.28 5.67
CA GLY A 350 28.81 12.73 5.69
C GLY A 350 29.66 13.18 6.86
N GLU A 351 29.99 14.46 6.89
CA GLU A 351 30.70 15.06 8.01
C GLU A 351 29.99 14.81 9.36
N GLY A 352 30.75 14.40 10.35
CA GLY A 352 30.23 14.09 11.70
C GLY A 352 29.54 12.73 11.82
N GLY A 353 29.83 11.75 10.93
CA GLY A 353 29.30 10.38 11.01
C GLY A 353 27.82 10.26 10.61
N LYS A 354 27.24 11.29 9.99
CA LYS A 354 25.86 11.23 9.47
C LYS A 354 25.81 10.44 8.18
N VAL A 355 24.95 9.44 8.12
CA VAL A 355 24.66 8.70 6.88
C VAL A 355 23.74 9.53 5.99
N LEU A 356 24.28 9.95 4.83
CA LEU A 356 23.52 10.67 3.80
C LEU A 356 23.08 9.69 2.73
N VAL A 357 21.81 9.74 2.37
CA VAL A 357 21.26 8.96 1.24
C VAL A 357 21.29 9.85 0.00
N ARG A 358 22.14 9.51 -0.96
CA ARG A 358 22.22 10.18 -2.26
C ARG A 358 21.52 9.40 -3.35
N ASP A 359 21.19 10.10 -4.45
CA ASP A 359 20.59 9.51 -5.63
C ASP A 359 21.61 9.58 -6.79
N ARG A 360 22.14 8.44 -7.19
CA ARG A 360 23.17 8.35 -8.25
C ARG A 360 22.71 8.97 -9.56
N VAL A 361 21.42 8.86 -9.86
CA VAL A 361 20.85 9.42 -11.09
C VAL A 361 20.79 10.94 -11.02
N GLU A 362 20.43 11.51 -9.87
CA GLU A 362 20.50 12.96 -9.64
C GLU A 362 21.93 13.49 -9.83
N ASP A 363 22.90 12.83 -9.19
CA ASP A 363 24.31 13.23 -9.27
C ASP A 363 24.83 13.18 -10.71
N PHE A 364 24.44 12.16 -11.49
CA PHE A 364 24.77 12.07 -12.92
C PHE A 364 24.22 13.26 -13.71
N PHE A 365 22.92 13.59 -13.55
CA PHE A 365 22.32 14.70 -14.31
C PHE A 365 22.87 16.07 -13.90
N VAL A 366 23.33 16.23 -12.67
CA VAL A 366 24.07 17.44 -12.25
C VAL A 366 25.42 17.50 -12.90
N ALA A 367 26.16 16.37 -12.99
CA ALA A 367 27.46 16.30 -13.63
C ALA A 367 27.36 16.52 -15.13
N LEU A 368 26.43 15.85 -15.79
CA LEU A 368 26.19 15.99 -17.23
C LEU A 368 25.82 17.43 -17.62
N ASP A 369 24.94 18.08 -16.86
CA ASP A 369 24.58 19.50 -17.07
C ASP A 369 25.80 20.42 -17.00
N ARG A 370 26.71 20.19 -16.04
CA ARG A 370 27.94 20.98 -15.91
C ARG A 370 28.86 20.84 -17.12
N VAL A 371 29.02 19.60 -17.63
CA VAL A 371 29.86 19.33 -18.80
C VAL A 371 29.25 19.96 -20.05
N LEU A 372 27.92 19.79 -20.26
CA LEU A 372 27.23 20.36 -21.41
C LEU A 372 27.27 21.91 -21.43
N VAL A 373 27.16 22.55 -20.27
CA VAL A 373 27.27 24.03 -20.15
C VAL A 373 28.72 24.51 -20.35
N GLY A 374 29.71 23.69 -19.98
CA GLY A 374 31.12 24.03 -20.11
C GLY A 374 31.71 23.92 -21.54
N VAL A 375 30.98 23.25 -22.45
CA VAL A 375 31.38 23.02 -23.85
C VAL A 375 30.65 23.98 -24.82
N GLY A 376 29.64 24.76 -24.29
CA GLY A 376 28.81 25.69 -25.08
C GLY A 376 29.34 27.11 -25.12
#